data_8674daea04b94450d8ebb85d235fb6fe
#
_entry.id   8674daea04b94450d8ebb85d235fb6fe
#
_cell.length_a   1.000
_cell.length_b   1.000
_cell.length_c   1.000
_cell.angle_alpha   90.00
_cell.angle_beta   90.00
_cell.angle_gamma   90.00
#
_symmetry.space_group_name_H-M   'P 1'
#
loop_
_entity.id
_entity.type
_entity.pdbx_description
1 polymer ?
#
loop_
_entity_poly.entity_id
_entity_poly.type
_entity_poly.pdbx_seq_one_letter_code
_entity_poly.pdbx_strand_id
1 'polypeptide(L)'
;MKINIINKSSHELPSYETIASAGMDLRAHIEEDIILKPLERSIIPTGLFMALPTGYEAQVRPRSGLAAKHGLTVLNSPGTIDADYRGEIGVILVNLSNVDFTIKNSERIAQIVIAKHERAEWNPVQSLSETSRGAGGFGSTGRQ
;
A
#
# COMPACT_ATOMS: atom_id res chain seq x y z
N MET A 1 -16.21 -0.32 12.68
CA MET A 1 -14.98 -0.63 13.46
C MET A 1 -14.30 0.68 13.81
N LYS A 2 -13.76 0.80 15.03
CA LYS A 2 -12.95 1.96 15.45
C LYS A 2 -11.49 1.57 15.46
N ILE A 3 -10.61 2.43 14.91
CA ILE A 3 -9.15 2.26 14.87
C ILE A 3 -8.54 3.44 15.61
N ASN A 4 -7.68 3.16 16.59
CA ASN A 4 -6.91 4.21 17.26
C ASN A 4 -5.82 4.72 16.33
N ILE A 5 -5.74 6.02 16.17
CA ILE A 5 -4.78 6.67 15.27
C ILE A 5 -4.17 7.90 15.95
N ILE A 6 -2.88 8.09 15.77
CA ILE A 6 -2.18 9.32 16.11
C ILE A 6 -1.85 10.03 14.80
N ASN A 7 -2.17 11.30 14.71
CA ASN A 7 -1.81 12.17 13.60
C ASN A 7 -0.82 13.23 14.10
N LYS A 8 0.43 13.13 13.66
CA LYS A 8 1.47 14.13 13.92
C LYS A 8 1.66 15.09 12.74
N SER A 9 0.93 14.87 11.63
CA SER A 9 0.93 15.79 10.51
C SER A 9 0.01 16.99 10.76
N SER A 10 0.16 18.03 9.94
CA SER A 10 -0.79 19.15 9.88
C SER A 10 -1.99 18.88 8.97
N HIS A 11 -2.10 17.68 8.41
CA HIS A 11 -3.15 17.33 7.46
C HIS A 11 -4.34 16.68 8.16
N GLU A 12 -5.49 16.70 7.50
CA GLU A 12 -6.66 15.94 7.96
C GLU A 12 -6.39 14.44 7.92
N LEU A 13 -7.09 13.70 8.78
CA LEU A 13 -7.05 12.23 8.76
C LEU A 13 -7.55 11.70 7.41
N PRO A 14 -7.01 10.55 6.95
CA PRO A 14 -7.55 9.87 5.79
C PRO A 14 -9.04 9.58 5.93
N SER A 15 -9.80 9.84 4.88
CA SER A 15 -11.25 9.65 4.84
C SER A 15 -11.68 8.95 3.56
N TYR A 16 -12.82 8.25 3.62
CA TYR A 16 -13.44 7.68 2.43
C TYR A 16 -14.13 8.77 1.63
N GLU A 17 -13.81 8.88 0.35
CA GLU A 17 -14.42 9.89 -0.54
C GLU A 17 -15.91 9.62 -0.78
N THR A 18 -16.33 8.36 -0.81
CA THR A 18 -17.72 7.94 -0.99
C THR A 18 -18.08 6.78 -0.05
N ILE A 19 -19.37 6.52 0.14
CA ILE A 19 -19.85 5.40 0.96
C ILE A 19 -19.37 4.03 0.47
N ALA A 20 -19.05 3.92 -0.83
CA ALA A 20 -18.59 2.69 -1.46
C ALA A 20 -17.06 2.64 -1.65
N SER A 21 -16.31 3.66 -1.23
CA SER A 21 -14.86 3.65 -1.32
C SER A 21 -14.25 2.60 -0.38
N ALA A 22 -13.26 1.86 -0.85
CA ALA A 22 -12.50 0.91 -0.04
C ALA A 22 -11.17 1.50 0.47
N GLY A 23 -10.62 2.50 -0.23
CA GLY A 23 -9.36 3.16 0.10
C GLY A 23 -9.55 4.58 0.58
N MET A 24 -8.62 5.04 1.40
CA MET A 24 -8.48 6.41 1.87
C MET A 24 -7.12 6.94 1.42
N ASP A 25 -7.04 8.17 0.94
CA ASP A 25 -5.77 8.74 0.47
C ASP A 25 -4.80 8.99 1.63
N LEU A 26 -3.53 8.66 1.41
CA LEU A 26 -2.39 9.00 2.27
C LEU A 26 -1.66 10.20 1.68
N ARG A 27 -1.33 11.18 2.53
CA ARG A 27 -0.61 12.38 2.14
C ARG A 27 0.83 12.36 2.61
N ALA A 28 1.72 12.95 1.83
CA ALA A 28 3.09 13.20 2.24
C ALA A 28 3.14 14.23 3.39
N HIS A 29 3.90 13.92 4.44
CA HIS A 29 4.23 14.83 5.55
C HIS A 29 5.73 15.06 5.56
N ILE A 30 6.18 16.05 4.81
CA ILE A 30 7.58 16.40 4.56
C ILE A 30 7.81 17.89 4.78
N GLU A 31 8.99 18.27 5.19
CA GLU A 31 9.38 19.67 5.39
C GLU A 31 9.86 20.30 4.07
N GLU A 32 10.59 19.53 3.26
CA GLU A 32 11.13 19.95 1.97
C GLU A 32 10.66 19.03 0.85
N ASP A 33 10.54 19.55 -0.36
CA ASP A 33 10.18 18.77 -1.54
C ASP A 33 11.18 17.63 -1.79
N ILE A 34 10.68 16.44 -2.10
CA ILE A 34 11.51 15.27 -2.42
C ILE A 34 11.46 15.03 -3.93
N ILE A 35 12.64 15.06 -4.58
CA ILE A 35 12.76 14.74 -5.99
C ILE A 35 13.17 13.27 -6.14
N LEU A 36 12.35 12.49 -6.83
CA LEU A 36 12.66 11.12 -7.25
C LEU A 36 13.06 11.14 -8.73
N LYS A 37 14.33 10.89 -9.00
CA LYS A 37 14.82 10.67 -10.37
C LYS A 37 14.28 9.33 -10.91
N PRO A 38 14.39 9.09 -12.24
CA PRO A 38 14.05 7.79 -12.81
C PRO A 38 14.71 6.64 -12.05
N LEU A 39 13.91 5.62 -11.67
CA LEU A 39 14.27 4.43 -10.89
C LEU A 39 14.69 4.70 -9.43
N GLU A 40 14.69 5.92 -8.97
CA GLU A 40 14.88 6.23 -7.55
C GLU A 40 13.66 5.89 -6.72
N ARG A 41 13.91 5.55 -5.45
CA ARG A 41 12.88 5.28 -4.45
C ARG A 41 13.19 6.01 -3.15
N SER A 42 12.13 6.34 -2.42
CA SER A 42 12.25 6.93 -1.08
C SER A 42 11.08 6.48 -0.20
N ILE A 43 11.31 6.45 1.10
CA ILE A 43 10.23 6.29 2.09
C ILE A 43 9.70 7.67 2.41
N ILE A 44 8.44 7.91 2.09
CA ILE A 44 7.76 9.18 2.33
C ILE A 44 6.95 9.07 3.62
N PRO A 45 7.25 9.87 4.64
CA PRO A 45 6.51 9.88 5.90
C PRO A 45 5.09 10.43 5.69
N THR A 46 4.15 9.99 6.53
CA THR A 46 2.75 10.46 6.52
C THR A 46 2.36 11.17 7.80
N GLY A 47 3.17 11.09 8.86
CA GLY A 47 2.85 11.59 10.20
C GLY A 47 1.79 10.74 10.92
N LEU A 48 1.38 9.59 10.36
CA LEU A 48 0.30 8.76 10.90
C LEU A 48 0.84 7.50 11.59
N PHE A 49 0.23 7.16 12.73
CA PHE A 49 0.52 5.95 13.51
C PHE A 49 -0.82 5.33 13.89
N MET A 50 -0.99 4.03 13.73
CA MET A 50 -2.26 3.37 14.03
C MET A 50 -2.12 2.08 14.83
N ALA A 51 -3.20 1.70 15.50
CA ALA A 51 -3.32 0.42 16.18
C ALA A 51 -4.55 -0.31 15.62
N LEU A 52 -4.29 -1.32 14.80
CA LEU A 52 -5.34 -2.15 14.23
C LEU A 52 -5.78 -3.22 15.21
N PRO A 53 -7.06 -3.64 15.18
CA PRO A 53 -7.50 -4.83 15.92
C PRO A 53 -6.86 -6.10 15.34
N THR A 54 -6.57 -7.10 16.18
CA THR A 54 -6.13 -8.43 15.73
C THR A 54 -7.12 -9.01 14.71
N GLY A 55 -6.60 -9.64 13.65
CA GLY A 55 -7.37 -10.16 12.52
C GLY A 55 -7.62 -9.14 11.41
N TYR A 56 -7.01 -7.95 11.52
CA TYR A 56 -7.02 -6.93 10.48
C TYR A 56 -5.60 -6.49 10.14
N GLU A 57 -5.41 -6.10 8.90
CA GLU A 57 -4.23 -5.44 8.37
C GLU A 57 -4.61 -4.11 7.73
N ALA A 58 -3.65 -3.23 7.53
CA ALA A 58 -3.78 -2.14 6.59
C ALA A 58 -2.85 -2.37 5.39
N GLN A 59 -3.34 -2.09 4.18
CA GLN A 59 -2.58 -2.23 2.95
C GLN A 59 -2.32 -0.86 2.34
N VAL A 60 -1.05 -0.53 2.14
CA VAL A 60 -0.65 0.65 1.36
C VAL A 60 -0.60 0.26 -0.11
N ARG A 61 -1.42 0.92 -0.91
CA ARG A 61 -1.57 0.67 -2.35
C ARG A 61 -1.28 1.93 -3.16
N PRO A 62 -0.81 1.81 -4.42
CA PRO A 62 -0.61 2.96 -5.28
C PRO A 62 -1.93 3.63 -5.64
N ARG A 63 -1.85 4.91 -6.04
CA ARG A 63 -2.94 5.63 -6.66
C ARG A 63 -2.87 5.45 -8.17
N SER A 64 -3.99 5.05 -8.77
CA SER A 64 -4.08 4.79 -10.22
C SER A 64 -3.68 6.01 -11.07
N GLY A 65 -4.06 7.21 -10.62
CA GLY A 65 -3.71 8.44 -11.35
C GLY A 65 -2.20 8.73 -11.36
N LEU A 66 -1.49 8.50 -10.26
CA LEU A 66 -0.03 8.66 -10.20
C LEU A 66 0.68 7.58 -11.03
N ALA A 67 0.22 6.34 -10.92
CA ALA A 67 0.77 5.24 -11.69
C ALA A 67 0.61 5.44 -13.20
N ALA A 68 -0.61 5.77 -13.65
CA ALA A 68 -0.92 5.88 -15.08
C ALA A 68 -0.30 7.13 -15.74
N LYS A 69 -0.29 8.29 -15.04
CA LYS A 69 0.14 9.55 -15.63
C LYS A 69 1.62 9.87 -15.41
N HIS A 70 2.19 9.40 -14.31
CA HIS A 70 3.54 9.78 -13.87
C HIS A 70 4.47 8.59 -13.67
N GLY A 71 4.00 7.34 -13.82
CA GLY A 71 4.82 6.16 -13.57
C GLY A 71 5.25 6.02 -12.10
N LEU A 72 4.59 6.74 -11.17
CA LEU A 72 4.91 6.70 -9.75
C LEU A 72 4.07 5.63 -9.07
N THR A 73 4.71 4.72 -8.33
CA THR A 73 4.02 3.63 -7.66
C THR A 73 4.61 3.32 -6.28
N VAL A 74 3.90 2.51 -5.51
CA VAL A 74 4.38 1.97 -4.23
C VAL A 74 5.20 0.72 -4.54
N LEU A 75 6.48 0.73 -4.18
CA LEU A 75 7.43 -0.31 -4.58
C LEU A 75 7.07 -1.70 -4.03
N ASN A 76 6.63 -1.76 -2.78
CA ASN A 76 6.26 -2.99 -2.08
C ASN A 76 4.74 -3.27 -2.12
N SER A 77 4.05 -2.80 -3.16
CA SER A 77 2.58 -2.92 -3.24
C SER A 77 2.10 -4.38 -3.38
N PRO A 78 1.09 -4.78 -2.58
CA PRO A 78 0.51 -4.04 -1.46
C PRO A 78 1.44 -4.04 -0.25
N GLY A 79 1.74 -2.86 0.30
CA GLY A 79 2.52 -2.75 1.55
C GLY A 79 1.67 -3.18 2.74
N THR A 80 2.14 -4.15 3.52
CA THR A 80 1.40 -4.68 4.68
C THR A 80 1.77 -3.91 5.94
N ILE A 81 0.75 -3.50 6.70
CA ILE A 81 0.86 -2.95 8.06
C ILE A 81 0.14 -3.90 9.01
N ASP A 82 0.91 -4.54 9.86
CA ASP A 82 0.42 -5.53 10.83
C ASP A 82 -0.33 -4.86 11.99
N ALA A 83 -1.22 -5.62 12.63
CA ALA A 83 -2.05 -5.10 13.73
C ALA A 83 -1.24 -4.64 14.94
N ASP A 84 -0.07 -5.20 15.17
CA ASP A 84 0.85 -4.88 16.27
C ASP A 84 1.95 -3.87 15.90
N TYR A 85 2.00 -3.40 14.64
CA TYR A 85 2.91 -2.33 14.26
C TYR A 85 2.49 -1.01 14.92
N ARG A 86 3.47 -0.28 15.49
CA ARG A 86 3.24 1.01 16.18
C ARG A 86 4.12 2.13 15.64
N GLY A 87 4.92 1.85 14.60
CA GLY A 87 5.74 2.85 13.94
C GLY A 87 4.91 3.78 13.05
N GLU A 88 5.57 4.78 12.50
CA GLU A 88 4.98 5.67 11.51
C GLU A 88 4.67 4.92 10.22
N ILE A 89 3.52 5.22 9.62
CA ILE A 89 3.16 4.72 8.30
C ILE A 89 3.99 5.48 7.26
N GLY A 90 4.97 4.80 6.69
CA GLY A 90 5.77 5.30 5.58
C GLY A 90 5.33 4.69 4.25
N VAL A 91 5.37 5.49 3.20
CA VAL A 91 5.05 5.04 1.83
C VAL A 91 6.33 4.91 1.03
N ILE A 92 6.69 3.70 0.60
CA ILE A 92 7.86 3.44 -0.25
C ILE A 92 7.48 3.74 -1.70
N LEU A 93 7.77 4.96 -2.17
CA LEU A 93 7.53 5.36 -3.55
C LEU A 93 8.73 5.05 -4.44
N VAL A 94 8.46 4.67 -5.68
CA VAL A 94 9.45 4.52 -6.75
C VAL A 94 8.96 5.22 -8.01
N ASN A 95 9.87 5.92 -8.68
CA ASN A 95 9.63 6.56 -9.97
C ASN A 95 10.04 5.62 -11.11
N LEU A 96 9.09 5.02 -11.81
CA LEU A 96 9.30 4.15 -12.96
C LEU A 96 9.18 4.89 -14.30
N SER A 97 9.07 6.22 -14.27
CA SER A 97 9.09 7.06 -15.49
C SER A 97 10.53 7.39 -15.91
N ASN A 98 10.66 8.13 -17.01
CA ASN A 98 11.94 8.60 -17.52
C ASN A 98 12.22 10.08 -17.21
N VAL A 99 11.42 10.71 -16.35
CA VAL A 99 11.58 12.10 -15.92
C VAL A 99 11.54 12.21 -14.41
N ASP A 100 12.14 13.26 -13.86
CA ASP A 100 12.10 13.52 -12.42
C ASP A 100 10.67 13.76 -11.94
N PHE A 101 10.34 13.26 -10.77
CA PHE A 101 9.06 13.52 -10.11
C PHE A 101 9.30 14.19 -8.76
N THR A 102 8.68 15.37 -8.56
CA THR A 102 8.77 16.11 -7.29
C THR A 102 7.54 15.83 -6.44
N ILE A 103 7.78 15.30 -5.24
CA ILE A 103 6.75 15.09 -4.22
C ILE A 103 6.74 16.31 -3.31
N LYS A 104 5.56 16.89 -3.11
CA LYS A 104 5.35 18.06 -2.25
C LYS A 104 4.61 17.68 -0.97
N ASN A 105 4.80 18.48 0.07
CA ASN A 105 4.04 18.32 1.30
C ASN A 105 2.53 18.39 1.02
N SER A 106 1.75 17.58 1.75
CA SER A 106 0.29 17.47 1.59
C SER A 106 -0.18 16.77 0.31
N GLU A 107 0.71 16.39 -0.60
CA GLU A 107 0.34 15.67 -1.83
C GLU A 107 -0.18 14.27 -1.50
N ARG A 108 -1.25 13.84 -2.18
CA ARG A 108 -1.81 12.48 -2.06
C ARG A 108 -0.95 11.50 -2.85
N ILE A 109 -0.16 10.69 -2.14
CA ILE A 109 0.91 9.84 -2.70
C ILE A 109 0.56 8.37 -2.81
N ALA A 110 -0.38 7.90 -1.99
CA ALA A 110 -0.82 6.51 -1.94
C ALA A 110 -2.25 6.45 -1.42
N GLN A 111 -2.79 5.25 -1.27
CA GLN A 111 -4.03 5.00 -0.56
C GLN A 111 -3.85 3.86 0.45
N ILE A 112 -4.62 3.91 1.54
CA ILE A 112 -4.64 2.87 2.56
C ILE A 112 -5.99 2.15 2.54
N VAL A 113 -5.96 0.83 2.60
CA VAL A 113 -7.15 -0.04 2.67
C VAL A 113 -7.08 -0.87 3.93
N ILE A 114 -8.14 -0.88 4.73
CA ILE A 114 -8.24 -1.76 5.90
C ILE A 114 -8.90 -3.07 5.47
N ALA A 115 -8.24 -4.20 5.72
CA ALA A 115 -8.70 -5.50 5.32
C ALA A 115 -8.70 -6.49 6.51
N LYS A 116 -9.67 -7.40 6.51
CA LYS A 116 -9.66 -8.55 7.39
C LYS A 116 -8.78 -9.64 6.77
N HIS A 117 -8.04 -10.38 7.59
CA HIS A 117 -7.22 -11.49 7.13
C HIS A 117 -7.42 -12.73 8.00
N GLU A 118 -7.12 -13.89 7.44
CA GLU A 118 -7.06 -15.16 8.17
C GLU A 118 -5.61 -15.47 8.55
N ARG A 119 -5.43 -16.16 9.69
CA ARG A 119 -4.14 -16.75 10.07
C ARG A 119 -4.13 -18.19 9.63
N ALA A 120 -3.26 -18.54 8.70
CA ALA A 120 -3.07 -19.91 8.27
C ALA A 120 -2.18 -20.66 9.27
N GLU A 121 -2.54 -21.91 9.54
CA GLU A 121 -1.71 -22.89 10.22
C GLU A 121 -1.24 -23.91 9.17
N TRP A 122 0.07 -24.11 9.06
CA TRP A 122 0.63 -25.07 8.11
C TRP A 122 0.45 -26.50 8.61
N ASN A 123 -0.14 -27.36 7.78
CA ASN A 123 -0.20 -28.81 7.98
C ASN A 123 0.70 -29.49 6.94
N PRO A 124 1.97 -29.81 7.26
CA PRO A 124 2.88 -30.44 6.32
C PRO A 124 2.37 -31.82 5.90
N VAL A 125 2.26 -32.04 4.60
CA VAL A 125 1.86 -33.32 3.99
C VAL A 125 2.87 -33.72 2.92
N GLN A 126 2.91 -35.04 2.57
CA GLN A 126 3.83 -35.53 1.54
C GLN A 126 3.28 -35.37 0.12
N SER A 127 1.95 -35.25 -0.03
CA SER A 127 1.29 -35.05 -1.31
C SER A 127 0.06 -34.19 -1.15
N LEU A 128 -0.31 -33.47 -2.21
CA LEU A 128 -1.55 -32.70 -2.32
C LEU A 128 -2.57 -33.50 -3.13
N SER A 129 -3.86 -33.17 -2.95
CA SER A 129 -4.94 -33.73 -3.76
C SER A 129 -4.78 -33.36 -5.24
N GLU A 130 -5.13 -34.29 -6.12
CA GLU A 130 -5.14 -34.02 -7.57
C GLU A 130 -6.29 -33.10 -7.96
N THR A 131 -6.04 -32.25 -8.97
CA THR A 131 -7.05 -31.37 -9.56
C THR A 131 -6.94 -31.42 -11.09
N SER A 132 -8.01 -31.04 -11.79
CA SER A 132 -8.01 -30.95 -13.25
C SER A 132 -6.99 -29.93 -13.80
N ARG A 133 -6.62 -28.92 -13.01
CA ARG A 133 -5.57 -27.95 -13.36
C ARG A 133 -4.16 -28.53 -13.13
N GLY A 134 -3.98 -29.39 -12.15
CA GLY A 134 -2.67 -29.93 -11.75
C GLY A 134 -1.64 -28.84 -11.51
N ALA A 135 -0.46 -28.97 -12.08
CA ALA A 135 0.65 -28.00 -12.00
C ALA A 135 0.58 -26.87 -13.04
N GLY A 136 -0.51 -26.77 -13.82
CA GLY A 136 -0.65 -25.74 -14.85
C GLY A 136 -0.67 -24.33 -14.27
N GLY A 137 0.24 -23.47 -14.75
CA GLY A 137 0.39 -22.06 -14.34
C GLY A 137 1.20 -21.28 -15.37
N PHE A 138 1.54 -20.02 -15.04
CA PHE A 138 2.38 -19.13 -15.85
C PHE A 138 1.93 -18.98 -17.32
N GLY A 139 0.59 -18.89 -17.54
CA GLY A 139 0.03 -18.74 -18.88
C GLY A 139 -0.21 -20.06 -19.61
N SER A 140 -0.33 -21.20 -18.91
CA SER A 140 -0.64 -22.52 -19.47
C SER A 140 -1.93 -22.56 -20.31
N THR A 141 -2.83 -21.55 -20.19
CA THR A 141 -4.05 -21.39 -20.98
C THR A 141 -3.86 -20.58 -22.27
N GLY A 142 -2.62 -20.15 -22.58
CA GLY A 142 -2.34 -19.36 -23.77
C GLY A 142 -2.70 -17.87 -23.65
N ARG A 143 -2.48 -17.12 -24.75
CA ARG A 143 -2.80 -15.69 -24.87
C ARG A 143 -4.05 -15.42 -25.72
N GLN A 144 -4.83 -16.43 -26.04
CA GLN A 144 -6.06 -16.28 -26.81
C GLN A 144 -7.25 -16.62 -25.94
#